data_8cea8c2e50d6f8c1f59ad9171612828c
#
_entry.id   8cea8c2e50d6f8c1f59ad9171612828c
#
_cell.length_a   1.000
_cell.length_b   1.000
_cell.length_c   1.000
_cell.angle_alpha   90.00
_cell.angle_beta   90.00
_cell.angle_gamma   90.00
#
_symmetry.space_group_name_H-M   'P 1'
#
loop_
_entity.id
_entity.type
_entity.pdbx_description
1 polymer ?
#
loop_
_entity_poly.entity_id
_entity_poly.type
_entity_poly.pdbx_seq_one_letter_code
_entity_poly.pdbx_strand_id
1 'polypeptide(L)'
;MDIETLLRKAEQDGCMAVLNDIAPNRERSELVFRVPESVYDTPIAALDIDESTKSSLQKQKITVLEHLLHRLAMGKNAAKQLHIAQGAAEQVVNAVIETAYRSLSAPEKRNFWERILHDTDGDAL
;
A
#
# COMPACT_ATOMS: atom_id res chain seq x y z
N MET A 1 10.93 5.32 -18.41
CA MET A 1 11.41 6.09 -17.24
C MET A 1 12.41 5.23 -16.47
N ASP A 2 13.52 5.80 -16.06
CA ASP A 2 14.53 5.01 -15.36
C ASP A 2 14.27 4.91 -13.85
N ILE A 3 14.93 3.96 -13.21
CA ILE A 3 14.75 3.67 -11.78
C ILE A 3 15.13 4.86 -10.91
N GLU A 4 16.22 5.57 -11.26
CA GLU A 4 16.68 6.72 -10.49
C GLU A 4 15.64 7.83 -10.45
N THR A 5 14.97 8.07 -11.58
CA THR A 5 13.89 9.06 -11.68
C THR A 5 12.69 8.65 -10.81
N LEU A 6 12.32 7.35 -10.84
CA LEU A 6 11.22 6.84 -10.03
C LEU A 6 11.51 6.96 -8.53
N LEU A 7 12.72 6.62 -8.11
CA LEU A 7 13.14 6.73 -6.71
C LEU A 7 13.04 8.18 -6.23
N ARG A 8 13.50 9.12 -7.04
CA ARG A 8 13.46 10.55 -6.71
C ARG A 8 12.02 11.06 -6.61
N LYS A 9 11.19 10.71 -7.59
CA LYS A 9 9.78 11.14 -7.59
C LYS A 9 9.01 10.56 -6.42
N ALA A 10 9.25 9.29 -6.07
CA ALA A 10 8.59 8.65 -4.94
C ALA A 10 8.98 9.32 -3.63
N GLU A 11 10.21 9.78 -3.50
CA GLU A 11 10.66 10.51 -2.31
C GLU A 11 10.01 11.88 -2.20
N GLN A 12 9.83 12.58 -3.32
CA GLN A 12 9.24 13.92 -3.36
C GLN A 12 7.71 13.91 -3.28
N ASP A 13 7.06 13.04 -4.04
CA ASP A 13 5.61 13.06 -4.25
C ASP A 13 4.88 11.88 -3.60
N GLY A 14 5.62 10.89 -3.12
CA GLY A 14 5.06 9.68 -2.54
C GLY A 14 4.98 8.53 -3.53
N CYS A 15 5.04 7.32 -3.00
CA CYS A 15 4.98 6.08 -3.79
C CYS A 15 3.69 5.98 -4.60
N MET A 16 2.55 6.32 -3.99
CA MET A 16 1.25 6.23 -4.66
C MET A 16 1.12 7.16 -5.85
N ALA A 17 1.69 8.37 -5.76
CA ALA A 17 1.68 9.31 -6.88
C ALA A 17 2.41 8.73 -8.08
N VAL A 18 3.56 8.12 -7.86
CA VAL A 18 4.35 7.49 -8.92
C VAL A 18 3.63 6.27 -9.48
N LEU A 19 3.04 5.43 -8.63
CA LEU A 19 2.27 4.26 -9.08
C LEU A 19 1.08 4.66 -9.96
N ASN A 20 0.37 5.72 -9.58
CA ASN A 20 -0.76 6.21 -10.37
C ASN A 20 -0.32 6.73 -11.74
N ASP A 21 0.91 7.21 -11.83
CA ASP A 21 1.47 7.76 -13.07
C ASP A 21 1.92 6.66 -14.04
N ILE A 22 2.65 5.66 -13.54
CA ILE A 22 3.28 4.64 -14.39
C ILE A 22 2.49 3.32 -14.47
N ALA A 23 1.66 3.03 -13.49
CA ALA A 23 0.91 1.77 -13.44
C ALA A 23 -0.51 2.00 -12.89
N PRO A 24 -1.32 2.86 -13.57
CA PRO A 24 -2.64 3.24 -13.05
C PRO A 24 -3.63 2.08 -12.99
N ASN A 25 -3.44 1.06 -13.82
CA ASN A 25 -4.35 -0.10 -13.88
C ASN A 25 -3.89 -1.28 -13.05
N ARG A 26 -2.74 -1.16 -12.38
CA ARG A 26 -2.25 -2.25 -11.53
C ARG A 26 -3.08 -2.35 -10.27
N GLU A 27 -3.47 -3.56 -9.92
CA GLU A 27 -4.26 -3.82 -8.72
C GLU A 27 -3.40 -3.56 -7.46
N ARG A 28 -3.84 -2.60 -6.64
CA ARG A 28 -3.08 -2.17 -5.45
C ARG A 28 -3.08 -3.22 -4.34
N SER A 29 -4.15 -4.00 -4.23
CA SER A 29 -4.24 -5.05 -3.21
C SER A 29 -3.13 -6.10 -3.32
N GLU A 30 -2.58 -6.34 -4.50
CA GLU A 30 -1.46 -7.27 -4.69
C GLU A 30 -0.18 -6.79 -3.99
N LEU A 31 -0.02 -5.48 -3.87
CA LEU A 31 1.19 -4.88 -3.27
C LEU A 31 1.19 -4.96 -1.74
N VAL A 32 0.00 -5.14 -1.14
CA VAL A 32 -0.15 -5.23 0.32
C VAL A 32 0.57 -6.45 0.89
N PHE A 33 0.67 -7.53 0.13
CA PHE A 33 1.32 -8.77 0.58
C PHE A 33 2.85 -8.70 0.62
N ARG A 34 3.41 -7.57 0.18
CA ARG A 34 4.86 -7.34 0.18
C ARG A 34 5.30 -6.45 1.33
N VAL A 35 4.45 -6.27 2.33
CA VAL A 35 4.73 -5.41 3.48
C VAL A 35 5.81 -6.05 4.36
N PRO A 36 6.89 -5.32 4.71
CA PRO A 36 7.93 -5.84 5.60
C PRO A 36 7.42 -6.06 7.02
N GLU A 37 7.90 -7.12 7.68
CA GLU A 37 7.53 -7.41 9.06
C GLU A 37 7.87 -6.27 10.02
N SER A 38 8.90 -5.49 9.69
CA SER A 38 9.34 -4.37 10.53
C SER A 38 8.26 -3.33 10.79
N VAL A 39 7.21 -3.26 9.96
CA VAL A 39 6.12 -2.29 10.13
C VAL A 39 4.83 -2.93 10.66
N TYR A 40 4.83 -4.21 10.99
CA TYR A 40 3.63 -4.93 11.44
C TYR A 40 3.04 -4.33 12.73
N ASP A 41 3.85 -3.77 13.60
CA ASP A 41 3.42 -3.15 14.85
C ASP A 41 2.97 -1.69 14.69
N THR A 42 2.96 -1.15 13.47
CA THR A 42 2.53 0.22 13.22
C THR A 42 1.07 0.39 13.66
N PRO A 43 0.79 1.36 14.57
CA PRO A 43 -0.59 1.59 14.99
C PRO A 43 -1.46 2.09 13.85
N ILE A 44 -2.70 1.65 13.80
CA ILE A 44 -3.68 2.14 12.81
C ILE A 44 -3.81 3.66 12.91
N ALA A 45 -3.70 4.21 14.12
CA ALA A 45 -3.75 5.66 14.34
C ALA A 45 -2.65 6.44 13.60
N ALA A 46 -1.54 5.78 13.26
CA ALA A 46 -0.43 6.41 12.55
C ALA A 46 -0.60 6.41 11.02
N LEU A 47 -1.59 5.71 10.49
CA LEU A 47 -1.86 5.67 9.05
C LEU A 47 -2.53 6.95 8.59
N ASP A 48 -2.24 7.35 7.35
CA ASP A 48 -2.82 8.55 6.72
C ASP A 48 -4.19 8.22 6.13
N ILE A 49 -5.16 8.03 7.00
CA ILE A 49 -6.56 7.74 6.65
C ILE A 49 -7.48 8.58 7.52
N ASP A 50 -8.75 8.67 7.14
CA ASP A 50 -9.75 9.46 7.87
C ASP A 50 -9.95 8.93 9.28
N GLU A 51 -10.21 9.84 10.24
CA GLU A 51 -10.47 9.49 11.63
C GLU A 51 -11.69 8.55 11.78
N SER A 52 -12.72 8.75 10.97
CA SER A 52 -13.89 7.87 10.97
C SER A 52 -13.52 6.44 10.56
N THR A 53 -12.62 6.30 9.59
CA THR A 53 -12.13 5.00 9.15
C THR A 53 -11.28 4.34 10.25
N LYS A 54 -10.40 5.12 10.89
CA LYS A 54 -9.62 4.61 12.03
C LYS A 54 -10.52 4.09 13.14
N SER A 55 -11.57 4.84 13.48
CA SER A 55 -12.54 4.45 14.50
C SER A 55 -13.26 3.15 14.14
N SER A 56 -13.69 3.01 12.89
CA SER A 56 -14.33 1.79 12.41
C SER A 56 -13.43 0.57 12.55
N LEU A 57 -12.18 0.71 12.16
CA LEU A 57 -11.20 -0.37 12.26
C LEU A 57 -10.91 -0.73 13.72
N GLN A 58 -10.73 0.27 14.58
CA GLN A 58 -10.47 0.06 16.00
C GLN A 58 -11.63 -0.63 16.71
N LYS A 59 -12.87 -0.32 16.35
CA LYS A 59 -14.06 -1.00 16.88
C LYS A 59 -14.08 -2.47 16.50
N GLN A 60 -13.45 -2.85 15.41
CA GLN A 60 -13.30 -4.24 14.98
C GLN A 60 -12.06 -4.91 15.56
N LYS A 61 -11.38 -4.25 16.49
CA LYS A 61 -10.13 -4.70 17.12
C LYS A 61 -8.96 -4.79 16.15
N ILE A 62 -9.01 -4.01 15.09
CA ILE A 62 -7.90 -3.83 14.16
C ILE A 62 -7.13 -2.61 14.66
N THR A 63 -6.07 -2.84 15.44
CA THR A 63 -5.34 -1.77 16.14
C THR A 63 -3.93 -1.54 15.61
N VAL A 64 -3.34 -2.54 14.94
CA VAL A 64 -2.02 -2.45 14.32
C VAL A 64 -2.08 -2.98 12.90
N LEU A 65 -1.05 -2.67 12.12
CA LEU A 65 -0.99 -3.04 10.70
C LEU A 65 -1.11 -4.55 10.48
N GLU A 66 -0.53 -5.37 11.35
CA GLU A 66 -0.62 -6.82 11.25
C GLU A 66 -2.07 -7.30 11.23
N HIS A 67 -2.92 -6.76 12.11
CA HIS A 67 -4.35 -7.10 12.14
C HIS A 67 -5.04 -6.74 10.83
N LEU A 68 -4.69 -5.59 10.28
CA LEU A 68 -5.23 -5.11 9.01
C LEU A 68 -4.85 -6.05 7.86
N LEU A 69 -3.58 -6.47 7.81
CA LEU A 69 -3.09 -7.39 6.78
C LEU A 69 -3.80 -8.74 6.85
N HIS A 70 -4.05 -9.26 8.06
CA HIS A 70 -4.80 -10.49 8.25
C HIS A 70 -6.20 -10.40 7.65
N ARG A 71 -6.90 -9.29 7.88
CA ARG A 71 -8.24 -9.07 7.32
C ARG A 71 -8.19 -8.98 5.80
N LEU A 72 -7.25 -8.23 5.26
CA LEU A 72 -7.10 -8.07 3.81
C LEU A 72 -6.75 -9.39 3.12
N ALA A 73 -6.06 -10.28 3.81
CA ALA A 73 -5.69 -11.60 3.27
C ALA A 73 -6.88 -12.56 3.17
N MET A 74 -7.99 -12.27 3.85
CA MET A 74 -9.16 -13.16 3.88
C MET A 74 -10.00 -13.13 2.61
N GLY A 75 -9.81 -12.14 1.75
CA GLY A 75 -10.55 -12.04 0.48
C GLY A 75 -10.04 -10.89 -0.37
N LYS A 76 -10.50 -10.87 -1.64
CA LYS A 76 -10.03 -9.89 -2.63
C LYS A 76 -10.66 -8.50 -2.48
N ASN A 77 -11.82 -8.41 -1.86
CA ASN A 77 -12.55 -7.14 -1.73
C ASN A 77 -12.25 -6.52 -0.37
N ALA A 78 -11.35 -5.53 -0.35
CA ALA A 78 -10.93 -4.86 0.87
C ALA A 78 -12.10 -4.21 1.62
N ALA A 79 -13.01 -3.55 0.92
CA ALA A 79 -14.17 -2.91 1.53
C ALA A 79 -15.02 -3.91 2.30
N LYS A 80 -15.25 -5.07 1.71
CA LYS A 80 -16.03 -6.15 2.33
C LYS A 80 -15.31 -6.73 3.54
N GLN A 81 -14.01 -6.97 3.44
CA GLN A 81 -13.22 -7.57 4.52
C GLN A 81 -13.07 -6.61 5.72
N LEU A 82 -13.05 -5.31 5.47
CA LEU A 82 -12.89 -4.30 6.51
C LEU A 82 -14.22 -3.69 6.97
N HIS A 83 -15.33 -4.06 6.33
CA HIS A 83 -16.67 -3.53 6.64
C HIS A 83 -16.72 -2.00 6.58
N ILE A 84 -16.14 -1.43 5.52
CA ILE A 84 -16.11 0.02 5.28
C ILE A 84 -16.47 0.31 3.82
N ALA A 85 -16.75 1.57 3.52
CA ALA A 85 -17.07 2.00 2.16
C ALA A 85 -15.88 1.78 1.21
N GLN A 86 -16.16 1.61 -0.08
CA GLN A 86 -15.13 1.36 -1.09
C GLN A 86 -14.05 2.45 -1.12
N GLY A 87 -14.44 3.71 -1.07
CA GLY A 87 -13.49 4.83 -1.06
C GLY A 87 -12.59 4.81 0.17
N ALA A 88 -13.12 4.47 1.34
CA ALA A 88 -12.35 4.34 2.56
C ALA A 88 -11.37 3.15 2.47
N ALA A 89 -11.82 2.04 1.88
CA ALA A 89 -10.95 0.87 1.69
C ALA A 89 -9.78 1.18 0.76
N GLU A 90 -10.01 1.95 -0.30
CA GLU A 90 -8.94 2.39 -1.19
C GLU A 90 -7.91 3.25 -0.46
N GLN A 91 -8.36 4.17 0.39
CA GLN A 91 -7.47 4.98 1.23
C GLN A 91 -6.61 4.10 2.14
N VAL A 92 -7.22 3.08 2.76
CA VAL A 92 -6.52 2.15 3.65
C VAL A 92 -5.42 1.41 2.89
N VAL A 93 -5.75 0.83 1.73
CA VAL A 93 -4.77 0.10 0.91
C VAL A 93 -3.62 1.02 0.49
N ASN A 94 -3.94 2.23 0.06
CA ASN A 94 -2.92 3.21 -0.34
C ASN A 94 -2.00 3.57 0.85
N ALA A 95 -2.57 3.78 2.03
CA ALA A 95 -1.80 4.10 3.23
C ALA A 95 -0.87 2.94 3.63
N VAL A 96 -1.32 1.70 3.50
CA VAL A 96 -0.50 0.52 3.77
C VAL A 96 0.69 0.45 2.82
N ILE A 97 0.45 0.68 1.53
CA ILE A 97 1.51 0.66 0.51
C ILE A 97 2.55 1.76 0.79
N GLU A 98 2.10 2.99 1.09
CA GLU A 98 3.00 4.10 1.43
C GLU A 98 3.83 3.79 2.67
N THR A 99 3.21 3.28 3.71
CA THR A 99 3.90 2.93 4.95
C THR A 99 4.96 1.85 4.70
N ALA A 100 4.61 0.83 3.95
CA ALA A 100 5.52 -0.26 3.59
C ALA A 100 6.69 0.28 2.76
N TYR A 101 6.41 1.09 1.76
CA TYR A 101 7.45 1.64 0.89
C TYR A 101 8.46 2.49 1.68
N ARG A 102 7.98 3.36 2.56
CA ARG A 102 8.85 4.23 3.36
C ARG A 102 9.80 3.44 4.27
N SER A 103 9.40 2.25 4.67
CA SER A 103 10.22 1.40 5.55
C SER A 103 11.28 0.59 4.80
N LEU A 104 11.22 0.55 3.48
CA LEU A 104 12.19 -0.20 2.68
C LEU A 104 13.55 0.46 2.67
N SER A 105 14.61 -0.35 2.62
CA SER A 105 15.98 0.13 2.40
C SER A 105 16.12 0.63 0.96
N ALA A 106 17.21 1.34 0.66
CA ALA A 106 17.47 1.84 -0.70
C ALA A 106 17.50 0.70 -1.74
N PRO A 107 18.20 -0.43 -1.51
CA PRO A 107 18.14 -1.56 -2.46
C PRO A 107 16.75 -2.15 -2.61
N GLU A 108 15.98 -2.24 -1.53
CA GLU A 108 14.61 -2.77 -1.56
C GLU A 108 13.67 -1.86 -2.34
N LYS A 109 13.80 -0.54 -2.21
CA LYS A 109 13.03 0.43 -2.98
C LYS A 109 13.34 0.30 -4.47
N ARG A 110 14.62 0.12 -4.83
CA ARG A 110 15.03 -0.11 -6.21
C ARG A 110 14.37 -1.38 -6.76
N ASN A 111 14.42 -2.47 -6.01
CA ASN A 111 13.81 -3.73 -6.41
C ASN A 111 12.30 -3.60 -6.59
N PHE A 112 11.64 -2.84 -5.74
CA PHE A 112 10.21 -2.57 -5.84
C PHE A 112 9.87 -1.96 -7.21
N TRP A 113 10.58 -0.91 -7.61
CA TRP A 113 10.32 -0.25 -8.89
C TRP A 113 10.74 -1.10 -10.09
N GLU A 114 11.80 -1.88 -9.98
CA GLU A 114 12.20 -2.81 -11.02
C GLU A 114 11.10 -3.82 -11.30
N ARG A 115 10.47 -4.36 -10.27
CA ARG A 115 9.35 -5.29 -10.41
C ARG A 115 8.13 -4.62 -11.04
N ILE A 116 7.80 -3.41 -10.62
CA ILE A 116 6.68 -2.66 -11.18
C ILE A 116 6.89 -2.43 -12.68
N LEU A 117 8.05 -1.99 -13.08
CA LEU A 117 8.36 -1.75 -14.50
C LEU A 117 8.35 -3.05 -15.30
N HIS A 118 8.91 -4.12 -14.76
CA HIS A 118 8.92 -5.42 -15.43
C HIS A 118 7.50 -5.94 -15.65
N ASP A 119 6.67 -5.92 -14.63
CA ASP A 119 5.28 -6.37 -14.72
C ASP A 119 4.47 -5.52 -15.69
N THR A 120 4.69 -4.20 -15.67
CA THR A 120 4.00 -3.26 -16.58
C THR A 120 4.41 -3.52 -18.04
N ASP A 121 5.69 -3.71 -18.30
CA ASP A 121 6.21 -4.02 -19.64
C ASP A 121 5.67 -5.37 -20.12
N GLY A 122 5.58 -6.36 -19.23
CA GLY A 122 4.98 -7.65 -19.52
C GLY A 122 3.50 -7.54 -19.90
N ASP A 123 2.76 -6.70 -19.19
CA ASP A 123 1.33 -6.47 -19.46
C ASP A 123 1.12 -5.73 -20.79
N ALA A 124 2.09 -4.95 -21.23
CA ALA A 124 2.02 -4.21 -22.50
C ALA A 124 2.22 -5.11 -23.73
N LEU A 125 2.71 -6.30 -23.53
CA LEU A 125 2.93 -7.25 -24.61
C LEU A 125 1.71 -8.15 -24.79
#